data_1fb193bc39442d25d65b79f75d6de899
#
_entry.id   1fb193bc39442d25d65b79f75d6de899
#
_cell.length_a   1.000
_cell.length_b   1.000
_cell.length_c   1.000
_cell.angle_alpha   90.00
_cell.angle_beta   90.00
_cell.angle_gamma   90.00
#
_symmetry.space_group_name_H-M   'P 1'
#
loop_
_entity.id
_entity.type
_entity.pdbx_description
1 polymer ?
#
loop_
_entity_poly.entity_id
_entity_poly.type
_entity_poly.pdbx_seq_one_letter_code
_entity_poly.pdbx_strand_id
1 'polypeptide(L)'
;MEQTVKKKIGVRDIMTIAAMMVITFLVAMIIGSFTLPFPAVYLYGSAGIDAFIGATFYLVAANRINKHGLLFAWATVYGLIQGVMGYMFLVPYFLIVALIAELCMVGKNTYRSAVRNRIGWMVNSIGNFVGCAVPLWWAWDSYQEMAASSGFDANTLNMQLSMVTSPALMLLGVVITAVLAILGTLFGQRLLRKHFQKAGIVG
;
A
#
# COMPACT_ATOMS: atom_id res chain seq x y z
N MET A 1 -11.35 30.38 23.59
CA MET A 1 -10.73 29.81 22.36
C MET A 1 -9.73 28.74 22.79
N GLU A 2 -10.15 27.51 22.88
CA GLU A 2 -9.29 26.38 23.23
C GLU A 2 -8.41 26.07 22.03
N GLN A 3 -7.12 26.39 22.13
CA GLN A 3 -6.13 25.96 21.14
C GLN A 3 -6.02 24.43 21.23
N THR A 4 -6.75 23.73 20.37
CA THR A 4 -6.56 22.29 20.18
C THR A 4 -5.15 22.06 19.65
N VAL A 5 -4.22 21.77 20.54
CA VAL A 5 -2.84 21.37 20.22
C VAL A 5 -2.92 20.22 19.22
N LYS A 6 -2.49 20.46 17.98
CA LYS A 6 -2.36 19.40 16.97
C LYS A 6 -1.39 18.36 17.52
N LYS A 7 -1.89 17.25 18.05
CA LYS A 7 -1.03 16.16 18.54
C LYS A 7 -0.21 15.61 17.36
N LYS A 8 1.11 15.86 17.40
CA LYS A 8 2.07 15.31 16.42
C LYS A 8 2.17 13.80 16.58
N ILE A 9 2.56 13.10 15.52
CA ILE A 9 2.91 11.68 15.57
C ILE A 9 4.06 11.50 16.55
N GLY A 10 3.89 10.62 17.53
CA GLY A 10 4.91 10.26 18.51
C GLY A 10 5.54 8.90 18.20
N VAL A 11 6.61 8.56 18.93
CA VAL A 11 7.34 7.28 18.74
C VAL A 11 6.41 6.07 18.85
N ARG A 12 5.48 6.07 19.81
CA ARG A 12 4.50 4.98 19.98
C ARG A 12 3.58 4.81 18.76
N ASP A 13 3.22 5.92 18.11
CA ASP A 13 2.41 5.88 16.87
C ASP A 13 3.22 5.28 15.72
N ILE A 14 4.49 5.69 15.58
CA ILE A 14 5.42 5.15 14.57
C ILE A 14 5.61 3.65 14.75
N MET A 15 5.82 3.19 15.98
CA MET A 15 5.92 1.76 16.28
C MET A 15 4.64 1.00 15.89
N THR A 16 3.46 1.59 16.14
CA THR A 16 2.18 0.98 15.74
C THR A 16 2.06 0.91 14.21
N ILE A 17 2.42 1.98 13.50
CA ILE A 17 2.42 2.02 12.03
C ILE A 17 3.39 0.96 11.47
N ALA A 18 4.60 0.93 11.98
CA ALA A 18 5.63 -0.03 11.54
C ALA A 18 5.18 -1.48 11.76
N ALA A 19 4.64 -1.80 12.94
CA ALA A 19 4.13 -3.15 13.22
C ALA A 19 3.00 -3.55 12.28
N MET A 20 2.02 -2.67 12.05
CA MET A 20 0.91 -2.96 11.13
C MET A 20 1.40 -3.06 9.68
N MET A 21 2.40 -2.25 9.28
CA MET A 21 2.99 -2.33 7.95
C MET A 21 3.75 -3.64 7.76
N VAL A 22 4.54 -4.09 8.74
CA VAL A 22 5.25 -5.38 8.66
C VAL A 22 4.25 -6.54 8.49
N ILE A 23 3.15 -6.54 9.25
CA ILE A 23 2.10 -7.57 9.10
C ILE A 23 1.51 -7.51 7.67
N THR A 24 1.18 -6.31 7.18
CA THR A 24 0.65 -6.13 5.83
C THR A 24 1.66 -6.61 4.78
N PHE A 25 2.94 -6.31 4.97
CA PHE A 25 4.00 -6.74 4.08
C PHE A 25 4.19 -8.27 4.06
N LEU A 26 4.12 -8.93 5.22
CA LEU A 26 4.16 -10.39 5.29
C LEU A 26 2.97 -11.04 4.56
N VAL A 27 1.79 -10.45 4.69
CA VAL A 27 0.60 -10.88 3.92
C VAL A 27 0.84 -10.70 2.42
N ALA A 28 1.40 -9.56 2.00
CA ALA A 28 1.74 -9.29 0.60
C ALA A 28 2.75 -10.30 0.04
N MET A 29 3.77 -10.69 0.83
CA MET A 29 4.72 -11.74 0.44
C MET A 29 4.03 -13.10 0.21
N ILE A 30 3.10 -13.47 1.09
CA ILE A 30 2.31 -14.70 0.94
C ILE A 30 1.48 -14.65 -0.34
N ILE A 31 0.75 -13.54 -0.58
CA ILE A 31 -0.06 -13.35 -1.79
C ILE A 31 0.83 -13.39 -3.03
N GLY A 32 1.97 -12.70 -3.00
CA GLY A 32 2.95 -12.71 -4.06
C GLY A 32 3.42 -14.12 -4.41
N SER A 33 3.76 -14.94 -3.41
CA SER A 33 4.20 -16.32 -3.60
C SER A 33 3.14 -17.20 -4.27
N PHE A 34 1.86 -17.02 -3.91
CA PHE A 34 0.75 -17.77 -4.52
C PHE A 34 0.39 -17.28 -5.93
N THR A 35 0.60 -16.01 -6.22
CA THR A 35 0.26 -15.42 -7.53
C THR A 35 1.40 -15.50 -8.54
N LEU A 36 2.62 -15.70 -8.07
CA LEU A 36 3.85 -15.76 -8.89
C LEU A 36 3.75 -16.71 -10.10
N PRO A 37 3.17 -17.94 -9.98
CA PRO A 37 3.04 -18.84 -11.10
C PRO A 37 2.10 -18.33 -12.22
N PHE A 38 1.35 -17.27 -11.95
CA PHE A 38 0.36 -16.68 -12.84
C PHE A 38 0.71 -15.21 -13.13
N PRO A 39 1.60 -14.91 -14.12
CA PRO A 39 2.16 -13.56 -14.30
C PRO A 39 1.12 -12.44 -14.40
N ALA A 40 -0.01 -12.67 -15.08
CA ALA A 40 -1.08 -11.69 -15.16
C ALA A 40 -1.74 -11.43 -13.80
N VAL A 41 -1.96 -12.47 -12.99
CA VAL A 41 -2.51 -12.32 -11.63
C VAL A 41 -1.48 -11.67 -10.72
N TYR A 42 -0.22 -12.02 -10.83
CA TYR A 42 0.87 -11.42 -10.08
C TYR A 42 0.96 -9.92 -10.33
N LEU A 43 0.98 -9.49 -11.60
CA LEU A 43 1.12 -8.08 -11.95
C LEU A 43 -0.14 -7.26 -11.67
N TYR A 44 -1.33 -7.74 -12.02
CA TYR A 44 -2.55 -6.94 -11.94
C TYR A 44 -3.43 -7.25 -10.74
N GLY A 45 -3.35 -8.47 -10.22
CA GLY A 45 -4.21 -8.93 -9.13
C GLY A 45 -3.59 -8.77 -7.76
N SER A 46 -2.29 -9.06 -7.59
CA SER A 46 -1.65 -9.11 -6.28
C SER A 46 -1.77 -7.78 -5.54
N ALA A 47 -1.41 -6.67 -6.17
CA ALA A 47 -1.51 -5.34 -5.56
C ALA A 47 -2.93 -4.98 -5.15
N GLY A 48 -3.94 -5.41 -5.92
CA GLY A 48 -5.35 -5.22 -5.59
C GLY A 48 -5.78 -6.08 -4.40
N ILE A 49 -5.36 -7.34 -4.35
CA ILE A 49 -5.63 -8.26 -3.22
C ILE A 49 -4.95 -7.73 -1.95
N ASP A 50 -3.71 -7.28 -2.05
CA ASP A 50 -2.97 -6.64 -0.96
C ASP A 50 -3.69 -5.39 -0.46
N ALA A 51 -4.19 -4.57 -1.38
CA ALA A 51 -4.96 -3.38 -1.05
C ALA A 51 -6.27 -3.73 -0.33
N PHE A 52 -6.95 -4.81 -0.73
CA PHE A 52 -8.17 -5.27 -0.09
C PHE A 52 -7.91 -5.74 1.36
N ILE A 53 -6.94 -6.61 1.56
CA ILE A 53 -6.63 -7.18 2.88
C ILE A 53 -5.95 -6.13 3.77
N GLY A 54 -4.97 -5.40 3.24
CA GLY A 54 -4.21 -4.35 3.93
C GLY A 54 -5.06 -3.20 4.42
N ALA A 55 -6.21 -2.93 3.77
CA ALA A 55 -7.17 -1.92 4.21
C ALA A 55 -7.60 -2.11 5.66
N THR A 56 -7.75 -3.35 6.13
CA THR A 56 -8.16 -3.62 7.51
C THR A 56 -7.08 -3.19 8.49
N PHE A 57 -5.82 -3.53 8.25
CA PHE A 57 -4.69 -3.15 9.10
C PHE A 57 -4.48 -1.63 9.10
N TYR A 58 -4.55 -1.02 7.91
CA TYR A 58 -4.50 0.43 7.77
C TYR A 58 -5.62 1.12 8.59
N LEU A 59 -6.86 0.66 8.47
CA LEU A 59 -8.00 1.26 9.17
C LEU A 59 -7.90 1.11 10.70
N VAL A 60 -7.34 0.02 11.20
CA VAL A 60 -7.03 -0.14 12.64
C VAL A 60 -6.03 0.95 13.08
N ALA A 61 -4.94 1.12 12.34
CA ALA A 61 -3.96 2.17 12.64
C ALA A 61 -4.58 3.57 12.52
N ALA A 62 -5.35 3.83 11.45
CA ALA A 62 -6.00 5.11 11.19
C ALA A 62 -6.95 5.53 12.32
N ASN A 63 -7.81 4.64 12.75
CA ASN A 63 -8.76 4.92 13.83
C ASN A 63 -8.07 5.09 15.20
N ARG A 64 -7.03 4.29 15.46
CA ARG A 64 -6.29 4.34 16.72
C ARG A 64 -5.46 5.62 16.86
N ILE A 65 -4.76 6.00 15.80
CA ILE A 65 -3.80 7.11 15.83
C ILE A 65 -4.50 8.44 15.56
N ASN A 66 -5.35 8.52 14.51
CA ASN A 66 -6.08 9.71 14.07
C ASN A 66 -5.24 11.00 14.06
N LYS A 67 -4.04 10.92 13.49
CA LYS A 67 -3.10 12.05 13.39
C LYS A 67 -2.60 12.20 11.97
N HIS A 68 -2.39 13.45 11.54
CA HIS A 68 -1.77 13.73 10.24
C HIS A 68 -0.35 13.14 10.16
N GLY A 69 0.02 12.70 8.97
CA GLY A 69 1.29 12.03 8.68
C GLY A 69 1.23 10.51 8.77
N LEU A 70 0.06 9.91 9.07
CA LEU A 70 -0.07 8.45 9.17
C LEU A 70 0.16 7.78 7.81
N LEU A 71 -0.53 8.22 6.74
CA LEU A 71 -0.32 7.66 5.39
C LEU A 71 1.08 7.97 4.87
N PHE A 72 1.60 9.16 5.19
CA PHE A 72 2.98 9.48 4.87
C PHE A 72 3.95 8.50 5.52
N ALA A 73 3.83 8.26 6.82
CA ALA A 73 4.66 7.28 7.53
C ALA A 73 4.45 5.85 6.99
N TRP A 74 3.20 5.48 6.69
CA TRP A 74 2.85 4.15 6.15
C TRP A 74 3.57 3.87 4.84
N ALA A 75 3.43 4.73 3.83
CA ALA A 75 4.07 4.55 2.54
C ALA A 75 5.59 4.71 2.60
N THR A 76 6.10 5.58 3.49
CA THR A 76 7.54 5.73 3.73
C THR A 76 8.15 4.44 4.31
N VAL A 77 7.51 3.83 5.31
CA VAL A 77 7.98 2.56 5.90
C VAL A 77 7.98 1.46 4.83
N TYR A 78 6.92 1.40 3.99
CA TYR A 78 6.89 0.46 2.88
C TYR A 78 8.05 0.67 1.90
N GLY A 79 8.30 1.92 1.49
CA GLY A 79 9.43 2.26 0.63
C GLY A 79 10.79 1.89 1.23
N LEU A 80 10.97 2.08 2.54
CA LEU A 80 12.18 1.68 3.25
C LEU A 80 12.36 0.16 3.26
N ILE A 81 11.29 -0.61 3.48
CA ILE A 81 11.33 -2.07 3.39
C ILE A 81 11.78 -2.50 1.99
N GLN A 82 11.21 -1.91 0.94
CA GLN A 82 11.62 -2.18 -0.45
C GLN A 82 13.10 -1.81 -0.68
N GLY A 83 13.57 -0.70 -0.11
CA GLY A 83 14.97 -0.29 -0.17
C GLY A 83 15.92 -1.32 0.46
N VAL A 84 15.58 -1.84 1.63
CA VAL A 84 16.35 -2.89 2.32
C VAL A 84 16.36 -4.19 1.52
N MET A 85 15.31 -4.48 0.77
CA MET A 85 15.22 -5.65 -0.13
C MET A 85 16.01 -5.48 -1.45
N GLY A 86 16.74 -4.39 -1.62
CA GLY A 86 17.55 -4.14 -2.82
C GLY A 86 16.99 -3.10 -3.79
N TYR A 87 15.75 -2.65 -3.60
CA TYR A 87 15.09 -1.65 -4.46
C TYR A 87 15.25 -0.22 -3.92
N MET A 88 16.49 0.19 -3.62
CA MET A 88 16.76 1.50 -2.99
C MET A 88 16.18 2.67 -3.81
N PHE A 89 16.12 2.57 -5.13
CA PHE A 89 15.53 3.57 -6.01
C PHE A 89 14.00 3.73 -5.84
N LEU A 90 13.31 2.77 -5.19
CA LEU A 90 11.89 2.90 -4.86
C LEU A 90 11.64 3.80 -3.64
N VAL A 91 12.65 4.06 -2.81
CA VAL A 91 12.48 4.93 -1.64
C VAL A 91 11.97 6.33 -2.03
N PRO A 92 12.63 7.08 -2.95
CA PRO A 92 12.11 8.38 -3.38
C PRO A 92 10.75 8.30 -4.07
N TYR A 93 10.47 7.24 -4.81
CA TYR A 93 9.16 7.01 -5.41
C TYR A 93 8.07 6.92 -4.33
N PHE A 94 8.27 6.07 -3.30
CA PHE A 94 7.29 5.93 -2.23
C PHE A 94 7.16 7.16 -1.34
N LEU A 95 8.18 8.01 -1.24
CA LEU A 95 8.04 9.32 -0.58
C LEU A 95 7.08 10.23 -1.36
N ILE A 96 7.10 10.20 -2.69
CA ILE A 96 6.15 10.96 -3.52
C ILE A 96 4.73 10.39 -3.34
N VAL A 97 4.56 9.07 -3.41
CA VAL A 97 3.28 8.40 -3.14
C VAL A 97 2.75 8.76 -1.74
N ALA A 98 3.63 8.75 -0.75
CA ALA A 98 3.32 9.11 0.63
C ALA A 98 2.78 10.54 0.75
N LEU A 99 3.41 11.50 0.08
CA LEU A 99 2.96 12.89 0.05
C LEU A 99 1.59 13.03 -0.62
N ILE A 100 1.38 12.41 -1.78
CA ILE A 100 0.11 12.48 -2.51
C ILE A 100 -1.02 11.86 -1.68
N ALA A 101 -0.78 10.69 -1.09
CA ALA A 101 -1.77 10.01 -0.25
C ALA A 101 -2.11 10.83 1.02
N GLU A 102 -1.11 11.44 1.66
CA GLU A 102 -1.33 12.29 2.85
C GLU A 102 -2.06 13.59 2.50
N LEU A 103 -1.85 14.17 1.32
CA LEU A 103 -2.59 15.35 0.86
C LEU A 103 -4.11 15.08 0.78
N CYS A 104 -4.53 13.85 0.48
CA CYS A 104 -5.94 13.46 0.51
C CYS A 104 -6.53 13.49 1.93
N MET A 105 -5.68 13.51 2.96
CA MET A 105 -6.06 13.47 4.37
C MET A 105 -5.99 14.84 5.07
N VAL A 106 -5.89 15.93 4.31
CA VAL A 106 -5.87 17.28 4.89
C VAL A 106 -7.22 17.62 5.53
N GLY A 107 -7.21 18.09 6.79
CA GLY A 107 -8.40 18.48 7.56
C GLY A 107 -8.38 17.98 9.01
N LYS A 108 -9.45 18.22 9.75
CA LYS A 108 -9.58 17.77 11.15
C LYS A 108 -10.24 16.38 11.19
N ASN A 109 -9.72 15.49 12.04
CA ASN A 109 -10.26 14.14 12.27
C ASN A 109 -10.48 13.31 11.00
N THR A 110 -9.68 13.54 9.97
CA THR A 110 -9.84 12.92 8.65
C THR A 110 -9.62 11.41 8.66
N TYR A 111 -8.76 10.93 9.56
CA TYR A 111 -8.49 9.49 9.74
C TYR A 111 -9.63 8.72 10.43
N ARG A 112 -10.66 9.40 10.95
CA ARG A 112 -11.93 8.81 11.39
C ARG A 112 -13.02 8.89 10.32
N SER A 113 -12.80 9.66 9.26
CA SER A 113 -13.73 9.76 8.14
C SER A 113 -13.64 8.54 7.23
N ALA A 114 -14.75 7.80 7.08
CA ALA A 114 -14.85 6.65 6.21
C ALA A 114 -14.50 6.97 4.75
N VAL A 115 -14.97 8.12 4.24
CA VAL A 115 -14.74 8.55 2.86
C VAL A 115 -13.29 8.94 2.64
N ARG A 116 -12.70 9.73 3.57
CA ARG A 116 -11.30 10.17 3.46
C ARG A 116 -10.33 8.99 3.51
N ASN A 117 -10.54 8.06 4.44
CA ASN A 117 -9.73 6.84 4.51
C ASN A 117 -9.82 6.02 3.23
N ARG A 118 -11.00 5.94 2.60
CA ARG A 118 -11.19 5.24 1.33
C ARG A 118 -10.37 5.88 0.21
N ILE A 119 -10.44 7.21 0.08
CA ILE A 119 -9.69 7.95 -0.95
C ILE A 119 -8.18 7.84 -0.71
N GLY A 120 -7.72 8.14 0.51
CA GLY A 120 -6.30 8.08 0.84
C GLY A 120 -5.70 6.68 0.66
N TRP A 121 -6.44 5.65 1.10
CA TRP A 121 -6.01 4.27 0.91
C TRP A 121 -5.99 3.85 -0.56
N MET A 122 -7.01 4.24 -1.34
CA MET A 122 -7.06 3.98 -2.78
C MET A 122 -5.86 4.61 -3.49
N VAL A 123 -5.53 5.87 -3.20
CA VAL A 123 -4.37 6.57 -3.78
C VAL A 123 -3.07 5.86 -3.41
N ASN A 124 -2.90 5.50 -2.13
CA ASN A 124 -1.73 4.75 -1.68
C ASN A 124 -1.61 3.39 -2.40
N SER A 125 -2.72 2.68 -2.56
CA SER A 125 -2.74 1.36 -3.21
C SER A 125 -2.45 1.43 -4.70
N ILE A 126 -2.96 2.45 -5.40
CA ILE A 126 -2.60 2.72 -6.80
C ILE A 126 -1.10 3.01 -6.90
N GLY A 127 -0.54 3.80 -5.96
CA GLY A 127 0.89 4.04 -5.88
C GLY A 127 1.69 2.73 -5.71
N ASN A 128 1.23 1.79 -4.88
CA ASN A 128 1.85 0.48 -4.74
C ASN A 128 1.82 -0.31 -6.06
N PHE A 129 0.68 -0.35 -6.74
CA PHE A 129 0.55 -1.02 -8.04
C PHE A 129 1.53 -0.44 -9.08
N VAL A 130 1.55 0.89 -9.24
CA VAL A 130 2.48 1.55 -10.17
C VAL A 130 3.93 1.32 -9.73
N GLY A 131 4.20 1.29 -8.43
CA GLY A 131 5.50 0.96 -7.86
C GLY A 131 6.05 -0.40 -8.31
N CYS A 132 5.20 -1.38 -8.58
CA CYS A 132 5.62 -2.67 -9.12
C CYS A 132 6.15 -2.57 -10.56
N ALA A 133 5.73 -1.56 -11.32
CA ALA A 133 6.21 -1.34 -12.69
C ALA A 133 7.52 -0.51 -12.75
N VAL A 134 7.81 0.29 -11.72
CA VAL A 134 9.00 1.17 -11.70
C VAL A 134 10.32 0.43 -11.93
N PRO A 135 10.58 -0.75 -11.31
CA PRO A 135 11.79 -1.52 -11.58
C PRO A 135 11.94 -1.93 -13.06
N LEU A 136 10.82 -2.29 -13.71
CA LEU A 136 10.82 -2.71 -15.10
C LEU A 136 11.05 -1.54 -16.06
N TRP A 137 10.69 -0.31 -15.65
CA TRP A 137 10.89 0.88 -16.48
C TRP A 137 12.28 1.52 -16.33
N TRP A 138 12.82 1.56 -15.09
CA TRP A 138 14.00 2.36 -14.78
C TRP A 138 15.23 1.56 -14.38
N ALA A 139 15.07 0.30 -14.03
CA ALA A 139 16.15 -0.56 -13.55
C ALA A 139 16.07 -1.97 -14.15
N TRP A 140 15.77 -2.04 -15.45
CA TRP A 140 15.52 -3.30 -16.14
C TRP A 140 16.65 -4.33 -15.97
N ASP A 141 17.91 -3.93 -16.17
CA ASP A 141 19.05 -4.83 -16.06
C ASP A 141 19.19 -5.41 -14.65
N SER A 142 19.13 -4.55 -13.63
CA SER A 142 19.16 -4.98 -12.23
C SER A 142 17.95 -5.85 -11.87
N TYR A 143 16.77 -5.54 -12.42
CA TYR A 143 15.57 -6.33 -12.21
C TYR A 143 15.70 -7.72 -12.84
N GLN A 144 16.23 -7.83 -14.07
CA GLN A 144 16.48 -9.10 -14.73
C GLN A 144 17.42 -10.01 -13.92
N GLU A 145 18.55 -9.49 -13.48
CA GLU A 145 19.53 -10.25 -12.68
C GLU A 145 18.89 -10.81 -11.40
N MET A 146 18.15 -9.97 -10.69
CA MET A 146 17.50 -10.36 -9.44
C MET A 146 16.35 -11.34 -9.68
N ALA A 147 15.53 -11.12 -10.70
CA ALA A 147 14.42 -11.99 -11.05
C ALA A 147 14.91 -13.37 -11.53
N ALA A 148 15.99 -13.40 -12.31
CA ALA A 148 16.64 -14.65 -12.73
C ALA A 148 17.17 -15.43 -11.52
N SER A 149 17.80 -14.76 -10.56
CA SER A 149 18.27 -15.39 -9.31
C SER A 149 17.10 -15.94 -8.46
N SER A 150 15.90 -15.37 -8.63
CA SER A 150 14.65 -15.78 -7.97
C SER A 150 13.88 -16.86 -8.75
N GLY A 151 14.41 -17.34 -9.87
CA GLY A 151 13.85 -18.44 -10.65
C GLY A 151 12.86 -18.01 -11.76
N PHE A 152 12.80 -16.71 -12.09
CA PHE A 152 12.00 -16.25 -13.24
C PHE A 152 12.71 -16.61 -14.55
N ASP A 153 11.96 -17.19 -15.48
CA ASP A 153 12.45 -17.44 -16.83
C ASP A 153 12.35 -16.17 -17.73
N ALA A 154 13.08 -16.18 -18.83
CA ALA A 154 13.10 -15.07 -19.78
C ALA A 154 11.72 -14.77 -20.39
N ASN A 155 10.88 -15.80 -20.60
CA ASN A 155 9.53 -15.60 -21.13
C ASN A 155 8.65 -14.85 -20.14
N THR A 156 8.70 -15.22 -18.86
CA THR A 156 7.97 -14.54 -17.79
C THR A 156 8.40 -13.08 -17.69
N LEU A 157 9.71 -12.81 -17.73
CA LEU A 157 10.24 -11.43 -17.67
C LEU A 157 9.79 -10.59 -18.87
N ASN A 158 9.90 -11.12 -20.09
CA ASN A 158 9.44 -10.43 -21.29
C ASN A 158 7.93 -10.18 -21.27
N MET A 159 7.15 -11.13 -20.76
CA MET A 159 5.71 -10.95 -20.59
C MET A 159 5.42 -9.83 -19.58
N GLN A 160 6.10 -9.80 -18.43
CA GLN A 160 5.96 -8.73 -17.45
C GLN A 160 6.29 -7.35 -18.07
N LEU A 161 7.39 -7.26 -18.82
CA LEU A 161 7.77 -6.01 -19.50
C LEU A 161 6.69 -5.57 -20.51
N SER A 162 6.19 -6.49 -21.34
CA SER A 162 5.13 -6.17 -22.31
C SER A 162 3.84 -5.66 -21.64
N MET A 163 3.53 -6.20 -20.47
CA MET A 163 2.35 -5.81 -19.68
C MET A 163 2.50 -4.40 -19.12
N VAL A 164 3.64 -4.05 -18.52
CA VAL A 164 3.84 -2.72 -17.91
C VAL A 164 4.11 -1.63 -18.95
N THR A 165 4.48 -1.99 -20.17
CA THR A 165 4.64 -1.04 -21.28
C THR A 165 3.34 -0.78 -22.05
N SER A 166 2.29 -1.56 -21.82
CA SER A 166 0.96 -1.33 -22.41
C SER A 166 0.12 -0.36 -21.58
N PRO A 167 -0.21 0.84 -22.08
CA PRO A 167 -1.01 1.81 -21.32
C PRO A 167 -2.41 1.27 -20.95
N ALA A 168 -3.01 0.47 -21.83
CA ALA A 168 -4.33 -0.12 -21.59
C ALA A 168 -4.29 -1.13 -20.44
N LEU A 169 -3.27 -1.98 -20.39
CA LEU A 169 -3.11 -2.97 -19.33
C LEU A 169 -2.72 -2.30 -18.00
N MET A 170 -1.90 -1.27 -18.03
CA MET A 170 -1.61 -0.47 -16.82
C MET A 170 -2.86 0.21 -16.28
N LEU A 171 -3.70 0.80 -17.15
CA LEU A 171 -4.97 1.37 -16.72
C LEU A 171 -5.90 0.31 -16.12
N LEU A 172 -5.97 -0.88 -16.71
CA LEU A 172 -6.73 -2.00 -16.16
C LEU A 172 -6.27 -2.35 -14.74
N GLY A 173 -4.97 -2.46 -14.51
CA GLY A 173 -4.39 -2.74 -13.19
C GLY A 173 -4.69 -1.64 -12.16
N VAL A 174 -4.62 -0.36 -12.58
CA VAL A 174 -5.04 0.77 -11.74
C VAL A 174 -6.51 0.66 -11.33
N VAL A 175 -7.41 0.34 -12.28
CA VAL A 175 -8.85 0.19 -12.02
C VAL A 175 -9.11 -0.98 -11.07
N ILE A 176 -8.50 -2.15 -11.32
CA ILE A 176 -8.63 -3.33 -10.45
C ILE A 176 -8.17 -3.00 -9.02
N THR A 177 -7.00 -2.38 -8.88
CA THR A 177 -6.44 -2.00 -7.58
C THR A 177 -7.34 -0.98 -6.86
N ALA A 178 -7.83 0.04 -7.57
CA ALA A 178 -8.74 1.04 -7.02
C ALA A 178 -10.03 0.42 -6.48
N VAL A 179 -10.66 -0.46 -7.27
CA VAL A 179 -11.89 -1.16 -6.89
C VAL A 179 -11.66 -2.02 -5.66
N LEU A 180 -10.60 -2.84 -5.65
CA LEU A 180 -10.29 -3.71 -4.53
C LEU A 180 -9.89 -2.93 -3.27
N ALA A 181 -9.17 -1.80 -3.39
CA ALA A 181 -8.89 -0.91 -2.26
C ALA A 181 -10.17 -0.32 -1.66
N ILE A 182 -11.13 0.12 -2.50
CA ILE A 182 -12.43 0.61 -2.04
C ILE A 182 -13.22 -0.49 -1.34
N LEU A 183 -13.31 -1.67 -1.93
CA LEU A 183 -14.01 -2.82 -1.33
C LEU A 183 -13.35 -3.25 -0.01
N GLY A 184 -12.02 -3.27 0.05
CA GLY A 184 -11.26 -3.57 1.26
C GLY A 184 -11.53 -2.58 2.39
N THR A 185 -11.60 -1.27 2.07
CA THR A 185 -11.96 -0.26 3.09
C THR A 185 -13.41 -0.38 3.55
N LEU A 186 -14.34 -0.72 2.68
CA LEU A 186 -15.74 -0.98 3.07
C LEU A 186 -15.84 -2.21 3.98
N PHE A 187 -15.15 -3.28 3.63
CA PHE A 187 -15.10 -4.50 4.43
C PHE A 187 -14.44 -4.24 5.79
N GLY A 188 -13.26 -3.61 5.80
CA GLY A 188 -12.53 -3.28 7.02
C GLY A 188 -13.32 -2.37 7.96
N GLN A 189 -14.07 -1.39 7.43
CA GLN A 189 -14.95 -0.56 8.24
C GLN A 189 -16.09 -1.34 8.90
N ARG A 190 -16.69 -2.32 8.18
CA ARG A 190 -17.72 -3.20 8.76
C ARG A 190 -17.12 -4.07 9.86
N LEU A 191 -15.93 -4.62 9.63
CA LEU A 191 -15.22 -5.46 10.60
C LEU A 191 -14.87 -4.66 11.87
N LEU A 192 -14.37 -3.44 11.71
CA LEU A 192 -14.06 -2.54 12.83
C LEU A 192 -15.29 -2.23 13.68
N ARG A 193 -16.41 -1.87 13.07
CA ARG A 193 -17.68 -1.62 13.79
C ARG A 193 -18.15 -2.85 14.57
N LYS A 194 -18.04 -4.03 13.97
CA LYS A 194 -18.57 -5.27 14.59
C LYS A 194 -17.73 -5.76 15.78
N HIS A 195 -16.42 -5.69 15.67
CA HIS A 195 -15.51 -6.36 16.60
C HIS A 195 -14.69 -5.40 17.46
N PHE A 196 -14.16 -4.33 16.92
CA PHE A 196 -13.20 -3.47 17.62
C PHE A 196 -13.84 -2.34 18.44
N GLN A 197 -15.00 -1.83 18.04
CA GLN A 197 -15.75 -0.87 18.87
C GLN A 197 -16.31 -1.52 20.12
N LYS A 198 -16.81 -2.77 20.04
CA LYS A 198 -17.29 -3.54 21.19
C LYS A 198 -16.16 -3.90 22.18
N ALA A 199 -14.94 -4.00 21.71
CA ALA A 199 -13.75 -4.28 22.54
C ALA A 199 -13.08 -3.02 23.11
N GLY A 200 -13.60 -1.81 22.83
CA GLY A 200 -12.99 -0.54 23.28
C GLY A 200 -11.63 -0.22 22.68
N ILE A 201 -11.24 -0.93 21.60
CA ILE A 201 -9.92 -0.79 20.94
C ILE A 201 -9.91 0.41 19.99
N VAL A 202 -11.10 0.76 19.48
CA VAL A 202 -11.31 1.89 18.55
C VAL A 202 -12.50 2.70 19.06
N GLY A 203 -12.28 4.00 19.30
CA GLY A 203 -13.29 4.95 19.76
C GLY A 203 -14.06 5.61 18.61
#